data_c456b5d30326cce7545c3bb9286ec208
#
_entry.id   c456b5d30326cce7545c3bb9286ec208
#
_cell.length_a   1.000
_cell.length_b   1.000
_cell.length_c   1.000
_cell.angle_alpha   90.00
_cell.angle_beta   90.00
_cell.angle_gamma   90.00
#
_symmetry.space_group_name_H-M   'P 1'
#
loop_
_entity.id
_entity.type
_entity.pdbx_description
1 polymer ?
#
loop_
_entity_poly.entity_id
_entity_poly.type
_entity_poly.pdbx_seq_one_letter_code
_entity_poly.pdbx_strand_id
1 'polypeptide(L)'
;QGTISGSLPVGVKVSYKLDGKDISAKELQGKSGKVEINIQYMNHSEETVKLNKSEKRVKMYTPFTMVTAMMLSTDEYTNVEVDNGKVISDGDKNIVVGLGFPGLQKNLDLDETEFDVDIPDNIKITADVTKASVNPTITVGSAEIMNEFNLDDVDSFDELEESLDELEDAAKKLADGSKDAADGAKKLADGSKDLKSGTKDLKSGTKDLKKGTKDLKSGTTDLKKGTTDLKKGTKGLKDGASDLADGSKQVADGVSTLNKK
;
A
#
# COMPACT_ATOMS: atom_id res chain seq x y z
N GLN A 1 15.11 3.35 5.45
CA GLN A 1 14.48 4.65 5.73
C GLN A 1 15.59 5.67 5.92
N GLY A 2 15.74 6.60 5.00
CA GLY A 2 16.65 7.73 5.12
C GLY A 2 15.84 8.98 5.44
N THR A 3 16.29 9.78 6.40
CA THR A 3 15.72 11.10 6.67
C THR A 3 16.50 12.10 5.85
N ILE A 4 15.86 12.80 4.91
CA ILE A 4 16.47 13.92 4.20
C ILE A 4 16.24 15.16 5.08
N SER A 5 17.31 15.73 5.59
CA SER A 5 17.29 17.02 6.30
C SER A 5 17.54 18.15 5.30
N GLY A 6 16.49 18.55 4.57
CA GLY A 6 16.54 19.67 3.63
C GLY A 6 15.15 19.96 3.07
N SER A 7 14.86 21.23 2.75
CA SER A 7 13.66 21.58 2.01
C SER A 7 13.79 21.08 0.56
N LEU A 8 12.71 20.50 0.03
CA LEU A 8 12.67 20.16 -1.39
C LEU A 8 12.77 21.44 -2.23
N PRO A 9 13.50 21.41 -3.37
CA PRO A 9 13.60 22.56 -4.24
C PRO A 9 12.27 22.99 -4.84
N VAL A 10 11.32 22.05 -5.00
CA VAL A 10 9.96 22.31 -5.42
C VAL A 10 8.99 21.71 -4.41
N GLY A 11 8.13 22.55 -3.87
CA GLY A 11 6.98 22.15 -3.06
C GLY A 11 5.78 21.81 -3.92
N VAL A 12 4.95 20.86 -3.47
CA VAL A 12 3.70 20.48 -4.11
C VAL A 12 2.56 20.70 -3.13
N LYS A 13 1.55 21.48 -3.53
CA LYS A 13 0.35 21.75 -2.72
C LYS A 13 -0.87 21.23 -3.48
N VAL A 14 -1.62 20.34 -2.87
CA VAL A 14 -2.89 19.85 -3.42
C VAL A 14 -4.04 20.51 -2.66
N SER A 15 -5.00 21.07 -3.40
CA SER A 15 -6.23 21.66 -2.87
C SER A 15 -7.44 21.11 -3.61
N TYR A 16 -8.58 21.12 -2.93
CA TYR A 16 -9.82 20.54 -3.45
C TYR A 16 -10.95 21.55 -3.34
N LYS A 17 -11.83 21.55 -4.35
CA LYS A 17 -13.14 22.20 -4.26
C LYS A 17 -14.22 21.21 -4.62
N LEU A 18 -15.36 21.31 -3.96
CA LEU A 18 -16.58 20.58 -4.29
C LEU A 18 -17.69 21.58 -4.56
N ASP A 19 -18.29 21.52 -5.74
CA ASP A 19 -19.32 22.47 -6.20
C ASP A 19 -18.86 23.93 -6.04
N GLY A 20 -17.57 24.19 -6.36
CA GLY A 20 -16.96 25.52 -6.31
C GLY A 20 -16.55 26.01 -4.92
N LYS A 21 -16.75 25.22 -3.86
CA LYS A 21 -16.37 25.56 -2.48
C LYS A 21 -15.14 24.79 -2.04
N ASP A 22 -14.21 25.47 -1.40
CA ASP A 22 -13.02 24.82 -0.83
C ASP A 22 -13.43 23.75 0.18
N ILE A 23 -12.76 22.60 0.11
CA ILE A 23 -12.99 21.44 0.97
C ILE A 23 -11.66 20.75 1.28
N SER A 24 -11.52 20.22 2.48
CA SER A 24 -10.35 19.40 2.80
C SER A 24 -10.47 18.00 2.20
N ALA A 25 -9.32 17.34 1.95
CA ALA A 25 -9.28 15.95 1.47
C ALA A 25 -10.11 14.99 2.35
N LYS A 26 -10.07 15.20 3.67
CA LYS A 26 -10.80 14.38 4.65
C LYS A 26 -12.32 14.57 4.53
N GLU A 27 -12.77 15.81 4.34
CA GLU A 27 -14.20 16.13 4.23
C GLU A 27 -14.76 15.73 2.86
N LEU A 28 -13.92 15.72 1.82
CA LEU A 28 -14.29 15.30 0.47
C LEU A 28 -14.66 13.81 0.43
N GLN A 29 -14.04 13.00 1.26
CA GLN A 29 -14.23 11.54 1.22
C GLN A 29 -15.69 11.14 1.38
N GLY A 30 -16.19 10.35 0.43
CA GLY A 30 -17.57 9.87 0.37
C GLY A 30 -18.59 10.89 -0.12
N LYS A 31 -18.18 12.10 -0.52
CA LYS A 31 -19.06 13.13 -1.07
C LYS A 31 -19.33 12.92 -2.56
N SER A 32 -20.40 13.52 -3.02
CA SER A 32 -20.79 13.55 -4.44
C SER A 32 -20.96 14.99 -4.88
N GLY A 33 -20.65 15.28 -6.14
CA GLY A 33 -20.74 16.62 -6.74
C GLY A 33 -19.68 16.84 -7.82
N LYS A 34 -19.49 18.07 -8.24
CA LYS A 34 -18.41 18.45 -9.15
C LYS A 34 -17.16 18.78 -8.34
N VAL A 35 -16.12 17.94 -8.50
CA VAL A 35 -14.83 18.13 -7.82
C VAL A 35 -13.86 18.89 -8.74
N GLU A 36 -13.09 19.79 -8.14
CA GLU A 36 -11.91 20.40 -8.74
C GLU A 36 -10.71 20.07 -7.83
N ILE A 37 -9.66 19.52 -8.41
CA ILE A 37 -8.40 19.19 -7.73
C ILE A 37 -7.33 20.06 -8.36
N ASN A 38 -6.73 20.95 -7.58
CA ASN A 38 -5.63 21.78 -8.05
C ASN A 38 -4.33 21.34 -7.39
N ILE A 39 -3.33 21.08 -8.21
CA ILE A 39 -1.98 20.66 -7.82
C ILE A 39 -1.04 21.80 -8.22
N GLN A 40 -0.62 22.59 -7.25
CA GLN A 40 0.24 23.75 -7.43
C GLN A 40 1.69 23.38 -7.13
N TYR A 41 2.60 23.73 -8.01
CA TYR A 41 4.03 23.59 -7.84
C TYR A 41 4.64 24.92 -7.38
N MET A 42 5.47 24.86 -6.35
CA MET A 42 6.13 26.03 -5.76
C MET A 42 7.64 25.84 -5.85
N ASN A 43 8.28 26.54 -6.76
CA ASN A 43 9.73 26.49 -6.91
C ASN A 43 10.40 27.37 -5.84
N HIS A 44 11.25 26.78 -5.03
CA HIS A 44 11.99 27.44 -3.94
C HIS A 44 13.48 27.65 -4.26
N SER A 45 13.90 27.38 -5.50
CA SER A 45 15.30 27.47 -5.92
C SER A 45 15.69 28.84 -6.48
N GLU A 46 15.01 29.93 -6.03
CA GLU A 46 15.33 31.30 -6.49
C GLU A 46 16.78 31.65 -6.12
N GLU A 47 17.57 32.00 -7.13
CA GLU A 47 18.95 32.48 -6.97
C GLU A 47 19.17 33.78 -7.73
N THR A 48 20.11 34.60 -7.25
CA THR A 48 20.49 35.82 -7.94
C THR A 48 21.72 35.54 -8.80
N VAL A 49 21.55 35.57 -10.12
CA VAL A 49 22.61 35.30 -11.12
C VAL A 49 23.06 36.58 -11.77
N LYS A 50 24.38 36.70 -12.05
CA LYS A 50 24.93 37.78 -12.86
C LYS A 50 24.87 37.38 -14.32
N LEU A 51 24.22 38.21 -15.15
CA LEU A 51 24.15 37.97 -16.58
C LEU A 51 25.53 38.11 -17.22
N ASN A 52 25.87 37.16 -18.09
CA ASN A 52 27.09 37.21 -18.87
C ASN A 52 27.15 38.53 -19.67
N LYS A 53 28.28 39.23 -19.59
CA LYS A 53 28.57 40.52 -20.26
C LYS A 53 27.80 41.73 -19.73
N SER A 54 27.10 41.63 -18.59
CA SER A 54 26.39 42.74 -17.97
C SER A 54 26.63 42.80 -16.47
N GLU A 55 26.64 44.01 -15.86
CA GLU A 55 26.66 44.17 -14.40
C GLU A 55 25.28 43.89 -13.79
N LYS A 56 24.22 43.65 -14.61
CA LYS A 56 22.88 43.42 -14.17
C LYS A 56 22.77 42.07 -13.46
N ARG A 57 22.19 42.05 -12.28
CA ARG A 57 21.82 40.86 -11.52
C ARG A 57 20.34 40.61 -11.67
N VAL A 58 19.96 39.39 -11.97
CA VAL A 58 18.57 38.98 -12.10
C VAL A 58 18.30 37.79 -11.17
N LYS A 59 17.07 37.71 -10.70
CA LYS A 59 16.59 36.55 -9.94
C LYS A 59 16.12 35.51 -10.95
N MET A 60 16.61 34.30 -10.80
CA MET A 60 16.25 33.17 -11.64
C MET A 60 15.96 31.95 -10.77
N TYR A 61 15.10 31.08 -11.27
CA TYR A 61 14.80 29.79 -10.67
C TYR A 61 15.54 28.69 -11.42
N THR A 62 16.00 27.67 -10.73
CA THR A 62 16.39 26.44 -11.40
C THR A 62 15.14 25.88 -12.11
N PRO A 63 15.16 25.69 -13.43
CA PRO A 63 14.01 25.17 -14.14
C PRO A 63 13.75 23.70 -13.77
N PHE A 64 12.55 23.39 -13.40
CA PHE A 64 12.10 22.03 -13.13
C PHE A 64 10.94 21.66 -14.05
N THR A 65 11.01 20.48 -14.64
CA THR A 65 9.85 19.82 -15.24
C THR A 65 9.18 18.97 -14.17
N MET A 66 7.93 19.26 -13.87
CA MET A 66 7.11 18.53 -12.91
C MET A 66 6.12 17.65 -13.67
N VAL A 67 6.12 16.37 -13.37
CA VAL A 67 5.14 15.42 -13.91
C VAL A 67 4.34 14.86 -12.74
N THR A 68 3.04 15.00 -12.81
CA THR A 68 2.13 14.43 -11.80
C THR A 68 1.21 13.42 -12.44
N ALA A 69 1.11 12.25 -11.83
CA ALA A 69 0.16 11.21 -12.18
C ALA A 69 -0.83 10.95 -11.03
N MET A 70 -2.12 10.83 -11.38
CA MET A 70 -3.21 10.49 -10.46
C MET A 70 -4.11 9.45 -11.11
N MET A 71 -4.49 8.41 -10.35
CA MET A 71 -5.44 7.39 -10.82
C MET A 71 -6.81 7.64 -10.19
N LEU A 72 -7.83 7.73 -11.04
CA LEU A 72 -9.22 7.94 -10.66
C LEU A 72 -10.05 6.74 -11.13
N SER A 73 -10.81 6.10 -10.22
CA SER A 73 -11.72 5.00 -10.59
C SER A 73 -12.86 5.53 -11.46
N THR A 74 -13.19 4.85 -12.56
CA THR A 74 -14.34 5.21 -13.41
C THR A 74 -15.67 4.98 -12.74
N ASP A 75 -15.73 4.12 -11.70
CA ASP A 75 -16.94 3.90 -10.88
C ASP A 75 -17.27 5.11 -9.98
N GLU A 76 -16.26 5.91 -9.62
CA GLU A 76 -16.40 7.03 -8.71
C GLU A 76 -16.31 8.39 -9.45
N TYR A 77 -15.43 8.49 -10.47
CA TYR A 77 -15.11 9.71 -11.19
C TYR A 77 -15.48 9.58 -12.66
N THR A 78 -16.35 10.46 -13.12
CA THR A 78 -16.78 10.56 -14.52
C THR A 78 -16.50 11.96 -15.05
N ASN A 79 -16.51 12.14 -16.37
CA ASN A 79 -16.25 13.43 -17.03
C ASN A 79 -14.95 14.07 -16.54
N VAL A 80 -13.88 13.24 -16.48
CA VAL A 80 -12.58 13.70 -16.01
C VAL A 80 -11.90 14.53 -17.09
N GLU A 81 -11.58 15.78 -16.76
CA GLU A 81 -10.84 16.72 -17.60
C GLU A 81 -9.60 17.21 -16.84
N VAL A 82 -8.57 17.57 -17.55
CA VAL A 82 -7.33 18.12 -16.97
C VAL A 82 -6.83 19.29 -17.79
N ASP A 83 -6.48 20.38 -17.13
CA ASP A 83 -5.73 21.47 -17.71
C ASP A 83 -4.23 21.14 -17.58
N ASN A 84 -3.44 21.40 -18.62
CA ASN A 84 -2.00 21.14 -18.70
C ASN A 84 -1.63 19.66 -18.53
N GLY A 85 -2.39 18.79 -19.21
CA GLY A 85 -2.18 17.36 -19.13
C GLY A 85 -3.08 16.55 -20.03
N LYS A 86 -3.08 15.24 -19.78
CA LYS A 86 -3.86 14.26 -20.55
C LYS A 86 -4.55 13.27 -19.64
N VAL A 87 -5.75 12.85 -20.00
CA VAL A 87 -6.49 11.77 -19.35
C VAL A 87 -6.37 10.52 -20.23
N ILE A 88 -5.83 9.46 -19.66
CA ILE A 88 -5.69 8.15 -20.31
C ILE A 88 -6.67 7.20 -19.64
N SER A 89 -7.68 6.73 -20.37
CA SER A 89 -8.66 5.77 -19.87
C SER A 89 -8.18 4.35 -20.07
N ASP A 90 -8.17 3.56 -19.00
CA ASP A 90 -7.78 2.14 -18.99
C ASP A 90 -8.86 1.33 -18.27
N GLY A 91 -9.97 1.10 -18.98
CA GLY A 91 -11.10 0.29 -18.52
C GLY A 91 -11.77 0.84 -17.25
N ASP A 92 -11.36 0.38 -16.10
CA ASP A 92 -11.93 0.74 -14.79
C ASP A 92 -11.26 1.97 -14.13
N LYS A 93 -10.29 2.59 -14.82
CA LYS A 93 -9.53 3.73 -14.29
C LYS A 93 -9.27 4.80 -15.35
N ASN A 94 -9.24 6.03 -14.91
CA ASN A 94 -8.68 7.18 -15.62
C ASN A 94 -7.33 7.52 -15.00
N ILE A 95 -6.27 7.47 -15.79
CA ILE A 95 -4.95 7.93 -15.40
C ILE A 95 -4.83 9.37 -15.89
N VAL A 96 -4.76 10.31 -14.96
CA VAL A 96 -4.53 11.72 -15.27
C VAL A 96 -3.03 11.97 -15.15
N VAL A 97 -2.42 12.45 -16.23
CA VAL A 97 -1.02 12.88 -16.26
C VAL A 97 -1.00 14.37 -16.55
N GLY A 98 -0.32 15.13 -15.73
CA GLY A 98 -0.19 16.57 -15.92
C GLY A 98 1.25 17.02 -15.84
N LEU A 99 1.55 18.13 -16.50
CA LEU A 99 2.87 18.74 -16.61
C LEU A 99 2.84 20.16 -16.02
N GLY A 100 3.98 20.57 -15.45
CA GLY A 100 4.15 21.94 -14.99
C GLY A 100 5.63 22.33 -14.93
N PHE A 101 5.89 23.64 -15.09
CA PHE A 101 7.23 24.20 -15.21
C PHE A 101 7.38 25.39 -14.24
N PRO A 102 7.36 25.15 -12.91
CA PRO A 102 7.32 26.23 -11.93
C PRO A 102 8.56 27.12 -12.00
N GLY A 103 8.33 28.41 -12.14
CA GLY A 103 9.37 29.45 -12.22
C GLY A 103 9.87 29.73 -13.64
N LEU A 104 9.51 28.92 -14.64
CA LEU A 104 9.96 29.13 -16.03
C LEU A 104 9.35 30.38 -16.66
N GLN A 105 8.06 30.62 -16.44
CA GLN A 105 7.37 31.85 -16.87
C GLN A 105 8.14 33.11 -16.43
N LYS A 106 8.56 33.15 -15.16
CA LYS A 106 9.31 34.28 -14.59
C LYS A 106 10.74 34.36 -15.12
N ASN A 107 11.40 33.21 -15.34
CA ASN A 107 12.76 33.20 -15.91
C ASN A 107 12.82 33.80 -17.30
N LEU A 108 11.75 33.55 -18.11
CA LEU A 108 11.66 34.03 -19.49
C LEU A 108 11.05 35.44 -19.59
N ASP A 109 10.64 36.04 -18.43
CA ASP A 109 10.03 37.38 -18.36
C ASP A 109 8.79 37.54 -19.28
N LEU A 110 8.04 36.42 -19.44
CA LEU A 110 6.92 36.36 -20.39
C LEU A 110 5.71 37.16 -19.90
N ASP A 111 5.64 37.52 -18.62
CA ASP A 111 4.57 38.34 -18.03
C ASP A 111 4.56 39.79 -18.59
N GLU A 112 5.69 40.25 -19.14
CA GLU A 112 5.87 41.59 -19.71
C GLU A 112 5.94 41.58 -21.25
N THR A 113 5.74 40.45 -21.91
CA THR A 113 5.82 40.32 -23.38
C THR A 113 4.44 40.51 -24.05
N GLU A 114 4.44 40.87 -25.34
CA GLU A 114 3.21 40.94 -26.16
C GLU A 114 2.70 39.53 -26.56
N PHE A 115 3.43 38.47 -26.19
CA PHE A 115 3.07 37.10 -26.47
C PHE A 115 2.26 36.54 -25.29
N ASP A 116 1.01 36.16 -25.55
CA ASP A 116 0.12 35.50 -24.58
C ASP A 116 0.49 34.02 -24.45
N VAL A 117 1.67 33.78 -23.86
CA VAL A 117 2.17 32.41 -23.58
C VAL A 117 2.09 32.19 -22.08
N ASP A 118 1.26 31.25 -21.68
CA ASP A 118 1.13 30.81 -20.27
C ASP A 118 1.86 29.48 -20.08
N ILE A 119 2.98 29.51 -19.37
CA ILE A 119 3.73 28.31 -18.99
C ILE A 119 3.21 27.82 -17.64
N PRO A 120 2.58 26.63 -17.59
CA PRO A 120 1.86 26.19 -16.42
C PRO A 120 2.80 25.87 -15.25
N ASP A 121 2.44 26.34 -14.08
CA ASP A 121 3.03 25.97 -12.79
C ASP A 121 2.06 25.16 -11.92
N ASN A 122 0.93 24.78 -12.47
CA ASN A 122 -0.11 24.00 -11.80
C ASN A 122 -0.83 23.06 -12.76
N ILE A 123 -1.52 22.09 -12.19
CA ILE A 123 -2.45 21.20 -12.88
C ILE A 123 -3.81 21.32 -12.22
N LYS A 124 -4.85 21.50 -13.02
CA LYS A 124 -6.22 21.50 -12.53
C LYS A 124 -6.98 20.33 -13.16
N ILE A 125 -7.55 19.48 -12.31
CA ILE A 125 -8.36 18.32 -12.68
C ILE A 125 -9.79 18.64 -12.29
N THR A 126 -10.74 18.43 -13.20
CA THR A 126 -12.17 18.53 -12.91
C THR A 126 -12.85 17.21 -13.20
N ALA A 127 -13.81 16.82 -12.37
CA ALA A 127 -14.58 15.59 -12.57
C ALA A 127 -15.94 15.67 -11.87
N ASP A 128 -16.89 14.88 -12.32
CA ASP A 128 -18.10 14.57 -11.57
C ASP A 128 -17.85 13.35 -10.71
N VAL A 129 -18.13 13.44 -9.40
CA VAL A 129 -17.87 12.35 -8.46
C VAL A 129 -19.13 11.90 -7.74
N THR A 130 -19.33 10.59 -7.64
CA THR A 130 -20.50 9.97 -6.98
C THR A 130 -20.19 9.54 -5.55
N LYS A 131 -18.95 9.24 -5.24
CA LYS A 131 -18.48 8.83 -3.91
C LYS A 131 -16.98 9.07 -3.82
N ALA A 132 -16.60 10.33 -3.63
CA ALA A 132 -15.21 10.73 -3.67
C ALA A 132 -14.31 9.87 -2.78
N SER A 133 -13.23 9.36 -3.34
CA SER A 133 -12.10 8.81 -2.61
C SER A 133 -10.88 9.74 -2.80
N VAL A 134 -10.00 9.79 -1.79
CA VAL A 134 -8.73 10.51 -1.92
C VAL A 134 -7.72 9.54 -2.53
N ASN A 135 -7.39 9.80 -3.78
CA ASN A 135 -6.49 8.94 -4.54
C ASN A 135 -5.01 9.33 -4.32
N PRO A 136 -4.11 8.36 -4.32
CA PRO A 136 -2.68 8.65 -4.26
C PRO A 136 -2.26 9.42 -5.50
N THR A 137 -1.42 10.43 -5.29
CA THR A 137 -0.85 11.28 -6.33
C THR A 137 0.66 11.09 -6.30
N ILE A 138 1.24 10.83 -7.45
CA ILE A 138 2.70 10.70 -7.61
C ILE A 138 3.17 11.90 -8.41
N THR A 139 4.11 12.66 -7.85
CA THR A 139 4.75 13.78 -8.52
C THR A 139 6.25 13.55 -8.59
N VAL A 140 6.80 13.68 -9.77
CA VAL A 140 8.25 13.62 -10.03
C VAL A 140 8.68 14.96 -10.58
N GLY A 141 9.78 15.50 -10.07
CA GLY A 141 10.41 16.71 -10.57
C GLY A 141 11.83 16.43 -11.02
N SER A 142 12.20 16.92 -12.19
CA SER A 142 13.57 16.83 -12.72
C SER A 142 14.00 18.18 -13.29
N ALA A 143 15.22 18.58 -12.93
CA ALA A 143 15.89 19.71 -13.57
C ALA A 143 16.66 19.28 -14.83
N GLU A 144 16.95 17.98 -14.97
CA GLU A 144 17.75 17.45 -16.08
C GLU A 144 16.97 17.40 -17.38
N ILE A 145 15.66 17.16 -17.32
CA ILE A 145 14.80 17.10 -18.53
C ILE A 145 14.91 18.40 -19.32
N MET A 146 14.94 19.56 -18.64
CA MET A 146 15.09 20.86 -19.32
C MET A 146 16.51 21.08 -19.88
N ASN A 147 17.52 20.39 -19.34
CA ASN A 147 18.89 20.50 -19.84
C ASN A 147 19.12 19.61 -21.08
N GLU A 148 18.32 18.56 -21.27
CA GLU A 148 18.33 17.71 -22.47
C GLU A 148 17.65 18.43 -23.66
N PHE A 149 16.73 19.36 -23.38
CA PHE A 149 16.24 20.32 -24.38
C PHE A 149 17.32 21.37 -24.64
N ASN A 150 18.20 21.09 -25.57
CA ASN A 150 19.24 22.02 -25.99
C ASN A 150 18.61 23.12 -26.87
N LEU A 151 18.06 24.16 -26.24
CA LEU A 151 17.38 25.27 -26.91
C LEU A 151 18.31 26.02 -27.93
N ASP A 152 19.62 25.77 -27.83
CA ASP A 152 20.59 26.31 -28.80
C ASP A 152 20.58 25.55 -30.14
N ASP A 153 20.01 24.34 -30.21
CA ASP A 153 19.96 23.50 -31.40
C ASP A 153 18.54 23.45 -32.05
N VAL A 154 17.55 24.17 -31.50
CA VAL A 154 16.18 24.21 -32.05
C VAL A 154 16.13 25.16 -33.27
N ASP A 155 16.58 24.69 -34.39
CA ASP A 155 16.57 25.46 -35.64
C ASP A 155 15.20 25.42 -36.36
N SER A 156 14.23 24.62 -35.89
CA SER A 156 12.92 24.51 -36.53
C SER A 156 11.79 24.14 -35.52
N PHE A 157 10.55 24.54 -35.84
CA PHE A 157 9.35 24.10 -35.13
C PHE A 157 9.15 22.58 -35.16
N ASP A 158 9.65 21.89 -36.19
CA ASP A 158 9.53 20.44 -36.37
C ASP A 158 10.34 19.68 -35.30
N GLU A 159 11.55 20.19 -34.92
CA GLU A 159 12.37 19.60 -33.85
C GLU A 159 11.75 19.82 -32.45
N LEU A 160 11.04 20.93 -32.25
CA LEU A 160 10.27 21.17 -31.03
C LEU A 160 9.08 20.21 -30.92
N GLU A 161 8.39 19.94 -32.04
CA GLU A 161 7.29 18.97 -32.11
C GLU A 161 7.80 17.55 -31.76
N GLU A 162 8.92 17.12 -32.33
CA GLU A 162 9.55 15.83 -32.06
C GLU A 162 9.97 15.71 -30.56
N SER A 163 10.51 16.78 -29.99
CA SER A 163 10.88 16.85 -28.56
C SER A 163 9.67 16.78 -27.63
N LEU A 164 8.54 17.39 -28.03
CA LEU A 164 7.27 17.31 -27.30
C LEU A 164 6.67 15.90 -27.35
N ASP A 165 6.77 15.22 -28.49
CA ASP A 165 6.33 13.83 -28.65
C ASP A 165 7.17 12.88 -27.76
N GLU A 166 8.49 13.07 -27.73
CA GLU A 166 9.38 12.31 -26.82
C GLU A 166 9.03 12.53 -25.34
N LEU A 167 8.68 13.77 -24.97
CA LEU A 167 8.23 14.09 -23.62
C LEU A 167 6.87 13.44 -23.31
N GLU A 168 5.93 13.42 -24.26
CA GLU A 168 4.66 12.71 -24.11
C GLU A 168 4.89 11.20 -23.89
N ASP A 169 5.78 10.59 -24.68
CA ASP A 169 6.14 9.18 -24.54
C ASP A 169 6.82 8.87 -23.21
N ALA A 170 7.73 9.72 -22.74
CA ALA A 170 8.36 9.59 -21.44
C ALA A 170 7.35 9.73 -20.30
N ALA A 171 6.42 10.70 -20.40
CA ALA A 171 5.35 10.88 -19.44
C ALA A 171 4.42 9.67 -19.39
N LYS A 172 4.10 9.07 -20.52
CA LYS A 172 3.29 7.85 -20.62
C LYS A 172 3.98 6.65 -19.98
N LYS A 173 5.27 6.45 -20.26
CA LYS A 173 6.08 5.38 -19.62
C LYS A 173 6.16 5.56 -18.11
N LEU A 174 6.27 6.81 -17.64
CA LEU A 174 6.27 7.12 -16.19
C LEU A 174 4.89 6.82 -15.56
N ALA A 175 3.80 7.14 -16.26
CA ALA A 175 2.45 6.81 -15.81
C ALA A 175 2.24 5.30 -15.70
N ASP A 176 2.67 4.55 -16.71
CA ASP A 176 2.60 3.08 -16.71
C ASP A 176 3.43 2.47 -15.56
N GLY A 177 4.67 2.92 -15.38
CA GLY A 177 5.51 2.49 -14.26
C GLY A 177 4.93 2.84 -12.89
N SER A 178 4.26 3.99 -12.78
CA SER A 178 3.55 4.40 -11.57
C SER A 178 2.34 3.52 -11.28
N LYS A 179 1.61 3.11 -12.33
CA LYS A 179 0.51 2.14 -12.25
C LYS A 179 1.02 0.80 -11.74
N ASP A 180 2.09 0.28 -12.34
CA ASP A 180 2.69 -0.99 -11.94
C ASP A 180 3.14 -0.96 -10.47
N ALA A 181 3.73 0.14 -10.04
CA ALA A 181 4.13 0.36 -8.64
C ALA A 181 2.92 0.37 -7.69
N ALA A 182 1.82 1.02 -8.08
CA ALA A 182 0.59 1.06 -7.29
C ALA A 182 -0.07 -0.33 -7.21
N ASP A 183 -0.12 -1.07 -8.31
CA ASP A 183 -0.63 -2.44 -8.34
C ASP A 183 0.26 -3.40 -7.51
N GLY A 184 1.57 -3.22 -7.57
CA GLY A 184 2.52 -3.92 -6.70
C GLY A 184 2.28 -3.63 -5.22
N ALA A 185 2.08 -2.37 -4.86
CA ALA A 185 1.76 -1.96 -3.50
C ALA A 185 0.43 -2.54 -3.00
N LYS A 186 -0.59 -2.59 -3.87
CA LYS A 186 -1.88 -3.22 -3.56
C LYS A 186 -1.72 -4.72 -3.31
N LYS A 187 -1.02 -5.43 -4.20
CA LYS A 187 -0.72 -6.87 -4.01
C LYS A 187 0.03 -7.13 -2.72
N LEU A 188 0.99 -6.26 -2.36
CA LEU A 188 1.72 -6.36 -1.10
C LEU A 188 0.81 -6.14 0.11
N ALA A 189 -0.11 -5.17 0.03
CA ALA A 189 -1.09 -4.92 1.10
C ALA A 189 -2.04 -6.12 1.28
N ASP A 190 -2.54 -6.71 0.19
CA ASP A 190 -3.39 -7.89 0.22
C ASP A 190 -2.63 -9.11 0.78
N GLY A 191 -1.41 -9.37 0.31
CA GLY A 191 -0.55 -10.43 0.84
C GLY A 191 -0.22 -10.25 2.34
N SER A 192 -0.05 -9.00 2.79
CA SER A 192 0.14 -8.70 4.21
C SER A 192 -1.11 -9.00 5.04
N LYS A 193 -2.31 -8.78 4.48
CA LYS A 193 -3.58 -9.10 5.10
C LYS A 193 -3.78 -10.62 5.22
N ASP A 194 -3.44 -11.35 4.16
CA ASP A 194 -3.50 -12.81 4.13
C ASP A 194 -2.50 -13.42 5.13
N LEU A 195 -1.28 -12.90 5.20
CA LEU A 195 -0.28 -13.31 6.18
C LEU A 195 -0.76 -13.07 7.62
N LYS A 196 -1.41 -11.92 7.86
CA LYS A 196 -2.01 -11.62 9.18
C LYS A 196 -3.11 -12.62 9.54
N SER A 197 -3.96 -12.99 8.58
CA SER A 197 -5.00 -14.00 8.77
C SER A 197 -4.38 -15.37 9.06
N GLY A 198 -3.44 -15.82 8.23
CA GLY A 198 -2.73 -17.11 8.42
C GLY A 198 -1.99 -17.18 9.77
N THR A 199 -1.42 -16.06 10.22
CA THR A 199 -0.79 -15.98 11.55
C THR A 199 -1.81 -16.15 12.68
N LYS A 200 -3.03 -15.60 12.50
CA LYS A 200 -4.12 -15.77 13.46
C LYS A 200 -4.58 -17.24 13.51
N ASP A 201 -4.70 -17.88 12.37
CA ASP A 201 -5.13 -19.28 12.27
C ASP A 201 -4.06 -20.21 12.86
N LEU A 202 -2.78 -19.95 12.60
CA LEU A 202 -1.66 -20.67 13.22
C LEU A 202 -1.67 -20.53 14.76
N LYS A 203 -1.94 -19.32 15.26
CA LYS A 203 -2.08 -19.09 16.72
C LYS A 203 -3.24 -19.89 17.31
N SER A 204 -4.38 -19.98 16.62
CA SER A 204 -5.52 -20.77 17.03
C SER A 204 -5.17 -22.26 17.02
N GLY A 205 -4.62 -22.77 15.94
CA GLY A 205 -4.18 -24.18 15.83
C GLY A 205 -3.15 -24.57 16.89
N THR A 206 -2.22 -23.67 17.23
CA THR A 206 -1.25 -23.90 18.31
C THR A 206 -1.94 -24.00 19.68
N LYS A 207 -3.00 -23.23 19.91
CA LYS A 207 -3.80 -23.29 21.14
C LYS A 207 -4.56 -24.62 21.24
N ASP A 208 -5.12 -25.09 20.13
CA ASP A 208 -5.86 -26.34 20.06
C ASP A 208 -4.92 -27.54 20.24
N LEU A 209 -3.72 -27.50 19.64
CA LEU A 209 -2.68 -28.51 19.86
C LEU A 209 -2.24 -28.57 21.30
N LYS A 210 -2.07 -27.42 21.96
CA LYS A 210 -1.73 -27.37 23.40
C LYS A 210 -2.83 -27.99 24.26
N LYS A 211 -4.12 -27.75 23.93
CA LYS A 211 -5.26 -28.37 24.60
C LYS A 211 -5.25 -29.89 24.38
N GLY A 212 -5.14 -30.36 23.15
CA GLY A 212 -5.07 -31.79 22.81
C GLY A 212 -3.93 -32.52 23.52
N THR A 213 -2.76 -31.88 23.63
CA THR A 213 -1.60 -32.43 24.37
C THR A 213 -1.92 -32.55 25.88
N LYS A 214 -2.63 -31.59 26.45
CA LYS A 214 -3.08 -31.66 27.86
C LYS A 214 -4.07 -32.80 28.08
N ASP A 215 -5.03 -32.94 27.16
CA ASP A 215 -6.06 -34.00 27.24
C ASP A 215 -5.43 -35.39 27.08
N LEU A 216 -4.47 -35.53 26.18
CA LEU A 216 -3.69 -36.77 26.02
C LEU A 216 -2.90 -37.12 27.28
N LYS A 217 -2.27 -36.12 27.92
CA LYS A 217 -1.56 -36.32 29.19
C LYS A 217 -2.49 -36.79 30.30
N SER A 218 -3.70 -36.22 30.39
CA SER A 218 -4.73 -36.62 31.35
C SER A 218 -5.17 -38.07 31.07
N GLY A 219 -5.53 -38.42 29.83
CA GLY A 219 -5.92 -39.77 29.43
C GLY A 219 -4.83 -40.83 29.71
N THR A 220 -3.57 -40.45 29.48
CA THR A 220 -2.43 -41.32 29.82
C THR A 220 -2.32 -41.60 31.31
N THR A 221 -2.60 -40.59 32.13
CA THR A 221 -2.62 -40.70 33.60
C THR A 221 -3.75 -41.62 34.06
N ASP A 222 -4.94 -41.48 33.49
CA ASP A 222 -6.12 -42.28 33.80
C ASP A 222 -5.90 -43.75 33.37
N LEU A 223 -5.29 -43.99 32.19
CA LEU A 223 -4.91 -45.32 31.74
C LEU A 223 -3.92 -46.00 32.71
N LYS A 224 -2.92 -45.26 33.21
CA LYS A 224 -1.95 -45.76 34.19
C LYS A 224 -2.63 -46.15 35.47
N LYS A 225 -3.59 -45.34 35.94
CA LYS A 225 -4.41 -45.65 37.15
C LYS A 225 -5.25 -46.89 36.91
N GLY A 226 -5.99 -46.99 35.79
CA GLY A 226 -6.78 -48.19 35.43
C GLY A 226 -5.95 -49.44 35.36
N THR A 227 -4.75 -49.38 34.77
CA THR A 227 -3.80 -50.52 34.75
C THR A 227 -3.35 -50.95 36.14
N THR A 228 -3.15 -49.98 37.04
CA THR A 228 -2.79 -50.27 38.44
C THR A 228 -3.95 -50.93 39.19
N ASP A 229 -5.16 -50.46 38.96
CA ASP A 229 -6.36 -51.01 39.61
C ASP A 229 -6.66 -52.43 39.08
N LEU A 230 -6.48 -52.66 37.74
CA LEU A 230 -6.58 -54.00 37.19
C LEU A 230 -5.55 -54.97 37.78
N LYS A 231 -4.30 -54.53 37.97
CA LYS A 231 -3.25 -55.35 38.63
C LYS A 231 -3.63 -55.70 40.06
N LYS A 232 -4.21 -54.77 40.84
CA LYS A 232 -4.69 -55.05 42.20
C LYS A 232 -5.85 -56.05 42.20
N GLY A 233 -6.82 -55.85 41.27
CA GLY A 233 -7.95 -56.78 41.13
C GLY A 233 -7.50 -58.22 40.76
N THR A 234 -6.54 -58.33 39.80
CA THR A 234 -5.97 -59.64 39.40
C THR A 234 -5.24 -60.32 40.61
N LYS A 235 -4.53 -59.53 41.40
CA LYS A 235 -3.93 -60.06 42.64
C LYS A 235 -4.98 -60.56 43.61
N GLY A 236 -6.02 -59.77 43.88
CA GLY A 236 -7.12 -60.19 44.79
C GLY A 236 -7.82 -61.46 44.31
N LEU A 237 -8.04 -61.58 42.98
CA LEU A 237 -8.60 -62.82 42.38
C LEU A 237 -7.71 -64.02 42.61
N LYS A 238 -6.38 -63.85 42.44
CA LYS A 238 -5.39 -64.90 42.71
C LYS A 238 -5.40 -65.34 44.18
N ASP A 239 -5.40 -64.38 45.06
CA ASP A 239 -5.42 -64.62 46.50
C ASP A 239 -6.72 -65.37 46.92
N GLY A 240 -7.88 -64.92 46.41
CA GLY A 240 -9.17 -65.60 46.62
C GLY A 240 -9.25 -66.99 46.03
N ALA A 241 -8.64 -67.23 44.90
CA ALA A 241 -8.54 -68.60 44.29
C ALA A 241 -7.67 -69.51 45.18
N SER A 242 -6.61 -68.96 45.74
CA SER A 242 -5.75 -69.74 46.72
C SER A 242 -6.53 -70.13 47.99
N ASP A 243 -7.26 -69.16 48.57
CA ASP A 243 -8.09 -69.37 49.79
C ASP A 243 -9.20 -70.38 49.50
N LEU A 244 -9.79 -70.38 48.32
CA LEU A 244 -10.81 -71.37 47.92
C LEU A 244 -10.20 -72.77 47.77
N ALA A 245 -8.99 -72.90 47.24
CA ALA A 245 -8.27 -74.19 47.11
C ALA A 245 -7.95 -74.73 48.51
N ASP A 246 -7.47 -73.93 49.39
CA ASP A 246 -7.16 -74.34 50.80
C ASP A 246 -8.43 -74.68 51.54
N GLY A 247 -9.52 -73.95 51.39
CA GLY A 247 -10.80 -74.30 51.97
C GLY A 247 -11.37 -75.63 51.45
N SER A 248 -11.23 -75.88 50.10
CA SER A 248 -11.62 -77.16 49.50
C SER A 248 -10.84 -78.30 50.00
N LYS A 249 -9.55 -78.13 50.23
CA LYS A 249 -8.67 -79.17 50.86
C LYS A 249 -9.10 -79.47 52.30
N GLN A 250 -9.40 -78.43 53.13
CA GLN A 250 -9.88 -78.67 54.47
C GLN A 250 -11.21 -79.43 54.53
N VAL A 251 -12.11 -79.18 53.62
CA VAL A 251 -13.38 -79.92 53.51
C VAL A 251 -13.08 -81.40 53.11
N ALA A 252 -12.21 -81.63 52.15
CA ALA A 252 -11.83 -82.95 51.73
C ALA A 252 -11.15 -83.78 52.88
N ASP A 253 -10.27 -83.14 53.64
CA ASP A 253 -9.63 -83.72 54.83
C ASP A 253 -10.66 -83.99 55.93
N GLY A 254 -11.59 -83.15 56.17
CA GLY A 254 -12.71 -83.31 57.08
C GLY A 254 -13.62 -84.47 56.72
N VAL A 255 -14.00 -84.59 55.46
CA VAL A 255 -14.78 -85.73 54.94
C VAL A 255 -13.99 -87.07 55.07
N SER A 256 -12.70 -87.04 54.77
CA SER A 256 -11.83 -88.23 54.95
C SER A 256 -11.74 -88.70 56.43
N THR A 257 -11.76 -87.71 57.35
CA THR A 257 -11.73 -88.00 58.80
C THR A 257 -13.06 -88.56 59.27
N LEU A 258 -14.18 -88.10 58.74
CA LEU A 258 -15.51 -88.66 59.04
C LEU A 258 -15.69 -90.08 58.54
N ASN A 259 -15.15 -90.40 57.36
CA ASN A 259 -15.25 -91.74 56.78
C ASN A 259 -14.36 -92.78 57.47
N LYS A 260 -13.50 -92.39 58.40
CA LYS A 260 -12.59 -93.30 59.16
C LYS A 260 -13.12 -93.61 60.55
N LYS A 261 -14.27 -93.08 60.90
CA LYS A 261 -15.00 -93.46 62.15
C LYS A 261 -16.12 -94.42 61.80
#